data_d147c887a1d089065e304c18307138d1
#
_entry.id   d147c887a1d089065e304c18307138d1
#
_cell.length_a   1.000
_cell.length_b   1.000
_cell.length_c   1.000
_cell.angle_alpha   90.00
_cell.angle_beta   90.00
_cell.angle_gamma   90.00
#
_symmetry.space_group_name_H-M   'P 1'
#
loop_
_entity.id
_entity.type
_entity.pdbx_description
1 polymer ?
#
loop_
_entity_poly.entity_id
_entity_poly.type
_entity_poly.pdbx_seq_one_letter_code
_entity_poly.pdbx_strand_id
1 'polypeptide(L)'
;MSDAINTTKAVKIQNEKIIRSILRQKREITALQLSKLSGLSVATCGNILKSFVTRGEVFETETELSTGGRRPRVFKLNVHYEILIGMCIKTEGGKNAIEVVIANILGEEIETVCKQLLSITVDEIILFLEEITKRYPTCTKVAIGIPGVVRDGQIENCDAPSLAQIDLVSLLRRRFNLSFFIDNELTFSLLGYYREQSYSAPKTIGLLTLVDGHPPGVRFILDGKPYAGNSNFAGEISLLPVDSNPQELVRKIHEPKEYLEPVSKILTSITAVINPHTIVLTGELLRIMDIADIKRKCMEWIPSSHLPQIEIMKDVTQCYFNGLIHVLLDAND
;
A
#
# COMPACT_ATOMS: atom_id res chain seq x y z
N MET A 1 -10.14 28.28 28.54
CA MET A 1 -8.66 28.20 28.29
C MET A 1 -8.24 26.90 27.63
N SER A 2 -8.89 25.74 27.82
CA SER A 2 -8.54 24.45 27.16
C SER A 2 -8.74 24.46 25.65
N ASP A 3 -9.81 25.08 25.14
CA ASP A 3 -10.13 25.10 23.70
C ASP A 3 -9.16 25.92 22.84
N ALA A 4 -8.66 27.04 23.38
CA ALA A 4 -7.68 27.89 22.67
C ALA A 4 -6.31 27.20 22.55
N ILE A 5 -5.91 26.43 23.58
CA ILE A 5 -4.64 25.68 23.59
C ILE A 5 -4.73 24.51 22.59
N ASN A 6 -5.88 23.83 22.50
CA ASN A 6 -6.13 22.77 21.53
C ASN A 6 -6.09 23.33 20.10
N THR A 7 -6.67 24.51 19.84
CA THR A 7 -6.67 25.16 18.52
C THR A 7 -5.25 25.55 18.08
N THR A 8 -4.44 26.11 18.95
CA THR A 8 -3.05 26.50 18.65
C THR A 8 -2.16 25.29 18.36
N LYS A 9 -2.33 24.19 19.10
CA LYS A 9 -1.62 22.93 18.87
C LYS A 9 -2.01 22.28 17.54
N ALA A 10 -3.30 22.28 17.23
CA ALA A 10 -3.82 21.76 15.97
C ALA A 10 -3.30 22.55 14.77
N VAL A 11 -3.30 23.89 14.85
CA VAL A 11 -2.74 24.77 13.80
C VAL A 11 -1.25 24.53 13.60
N LYS A 12 -0.49 24.35 14.70
CA LYS A 12 0.95 24.03 14.59
C LYS A 12 1.18 22.71 13.86
N ILE A 13 0.44 21.65 14.22
CA ILE A 13 0.52 20.34 13.57
C ILE A 13 0.21 20.46 12.08
N GLN A 14 -0.86 21.19 11.74
CA GLN A 14 -1.24 21.40 10.34
C GLN A 14 -0.17 22.15 9.55
N ASN A 15 0.43 23.19 10.13
CA ASN A 15 1.51 23.92 9.51
C ASN A 15 2.76 23.05 9.30
N GLU A 16 3.12 22.20 10.28
CA GLU A 16 4.23 21.26 10.14
C GLU A 16 3.97 20.25 9.02
N LYS A 17 2.72 19.74 8.88
CA LYS A 17 2.34 18.85 7.77
C LYS A 17 2.51 19.50 6.41
N ILE A 18 2.03 20.73 6.23
CA ILE A 18 2.20 21.50 4.98
C ILE A 18 3.68 21.65 4.65
N ILE A 19 4.50 22.01 5.63
CA ILE A 19 5.94 22.21 5.43
C ILE A 19 6.64 20.90 5.07
N ARG A 20 6.31 19.78 5.73
CA ARG A 20 6.86 18.45 5.38
C ARG A 20 6.50 18.05 3.95
N SER A 21 5.25 18.26 3.54
CA SER A 21 4.81 17.96 2.17
C SER A 21 5.64 18.75 1.13
N ILE A 22 5.85 20.05 1.36
CA ILE A 22 6.68 20.89 0.47
C ILE A 22 8.15 20.43 0.47
N LEU A 23 8.71 20.09 1.64
CA LEU A 23 10.09 19.62 1.76
C LEU A 23 10.29 18.27 1.03
N ARG A 24 9.32 17.34 1.10
CA ARG A 24 9.36 16.07 0.35
C ARG A 24 9.42 16.31 -1.15
N GLN A 25 8.70 17.32 -1.66
CA GLN A 25 8.68 17.65 -3.10
C GLN A 25 9.96 18.38 -3.56
N LYS A 26 10.46 19.33 -2.74
CA LYS A 26 11.55 20.23 -3.13
C LYS A 26 12.92 19.74 -2.71
N ARG A 27 12.99 18.83 -1.71
CA ARG A 27 14.18 18.27 -1.08
C ARG A 27 15.08 19.29 -0.38
N GLU A 28 15.19 20.50 -0.92
CA GLU A 28 15.91 21.63 -0.32
C GLU A 28 15.16 22.93 -0.59
N ILE A 29 15.16 23.85 0.37
CA ILE A 29 14.38 25.09 0.31
C ILE A 29 14.89 26.15 1.30
N THR A 30 14.72 27.43 0.97
CA THR A 30 14.91 28.54 1.93
C THR A 30 13.60 28.86 2.65
N ALA A 31 13.67 29.51 3.83
CA ALA A 31 12.46 29.93 4.56
C ALA A 31 11.59 30.91 3.74
N LEU A 32 12.19 31.72 2.88
CA LEU A 32 11.48 32.66 2.00
C LEU A 32 10.70 31.91 0.90
N GLN A 33 11.32 30.92 0.25
CA GLN A 33 10.66 30.08 -0.76
C GLN A 33 9.53 29.28 -0.13
N LEU A 34 9.78 28.71 1.06
CA LEU A 34 8.78 27.95 1.81
C LEU A 34 7.57 28.81 2.18
N SER A 35 7.80 30.05 2.62
CA SER A 35 6.73 31.04 2.89
C SER A 35 5.85 31.27 1.66
N LYS A 36 6.45 31.45 0.48
CA LYS A 36 5.72 31.65 -0.78
C LYS A 36 4.86 30.44 -1.17
N LEU A 37 5.35 29.24 -0.94
CA LEU A 37 4.65 28.00 -1.31
C LEU A 37 3.58 27.58 -0.29
N SER A 38 3.82 27.82 1.00
CA SER A 38 2.92 27.41 2.08
C SER A 38 1.84 28.45 2.43
N GLY A 39 2.03 29.72 2.02
CA GLY A 39 1.19 30.84 2.47
C GLY A 39 1.44 31.28 3.92
N LEU A 40 2.40 30.65 4.62
CA LEU A 40 2.79 31.00 5.99
C LEU A 40 3.78 32.15 6.02
N SER A 41 3.86 32.88 7.16
CA SER A 41 4.88 33.93 7.29
C SER A 41 6.29 33.34 7.29
N VAL A 42 7.28 34.12 6.82
CA VAL A 42 8.71 33.74 6.84
C VAL A 42 9.18 33.42 8.26
N ALA A 43 8.68 34.14 9.26
CA ALA A 43 8.98 33.89 10.68
C ALA A 43 8.43 32.52 11.14
N THR A 44 7.19 32.18 10.77
CA THR A 44 6.58 30.88 11.06
C THR A 44 7.36 29.75 10.41
N CYS A 45 7.68 29.88 9.11
CA CYS A 45 8.50 28.91 8.39
C CYS A 45 9.86 28.71 9.05
N GLY A 46 10.54 29.82 9.39
CA GLY A 46 11.84 29.77 10.06
C GLY A 46 11.82 29.09 11.42
N ASN A 47 10.78 29.31 12.23
CA ASN A 47 10.62 28.65 13.52
C ASN A 47 10.36 27.14 13.37
N ILE A 48 9.53 26.73 12.42
CA ILE A 48 9.27 25.32 12.14
C ILE A 48 10.54 24.65 11.60
N LEU A 49 11.25 25.26 10.65
CA LEU A 49 12.50 24.72 10.12
C LEU A 49 13.57 24.55 11.20
N LYS A 50 13.72 25.51 12.12
CA LYS A 50 14.61 25.35 13.29
C LYS A 50 14.23 24.18 14.16
N SER A 51 12.92 23.99 14.40
CA SER A 51 12.41 22.82 15.13
C SER A 51 12.73 21.52 14.39
N PHE A 52 12.63 21.50 13.06
CA PHE A 52 12.98 20.35 12.23
C PHE A 52 14.50 20.06 12.26
N VAL A 53 15.35 21.09 12.26
CA VAL A 53 16.80 20.93 12.46
C VAL A 53 17.09 20.29 13.81
N THR A 54 16.46 20.78 14.90
CA THR A 54 16.65 20.23 16.24
C THR A 54 16.22 18.75 16.34
N ARG A 55 15.21 18.34 15.57
CA ARG A 55 14.76 16.94 15.51
C ARG A 55 15.54 16.08 14.50
N GLY A 56 16.42 16.69 13.69
CA GLY A 56 17.17 15.99 12.65
C GLY A 56 16.37 15.72 11.36
N GLU A 57 15.15 16.28 11.22
CA GLU A 57 14.32 16.13 10.02
C GLU A 57 14.93 16.85 8.80
N VAL A 58 15.67 17.93 9.02
CA VAL A 58 16.36 18.69 7.99
C VAL A 58 17.76 19.09 8.44
N PHE A 59 18.66 19.26 7.48
CA PHE A 59 19.99 19.86 7.70
C PHE A 59 19.96 21.32 7.27
N GLU A 60 20.59 22.21 8.07
CA GLU A 60 20.83 23.59 7.70
C GLU A 60 22.18 23.71 6.99
N THR A 61 22.18 24.28 5.78
CA THR A 61 23.38 24.51 4.98
C THR A 61 23.43 25.98 4.51
N GLU A 62 24.59 26.49 4.24
CA GLU A 62 24.75 27.82 3.62
C GLU A 62 24.84 27.71 2.10
N THR A 63 24.29 28.68 1.36
CA THR A 63 24.45 28.73 -0.10
C THR A 63 25.83 29.18 -0.48
N GLU A 64 26.44 28.57 -1.50
CA GLU A 64 27.74 28.95 -2.07
C GLU A 64 27.69 30.30 -2.84
N LEU A 65 26.51 30.71 -3.32
CA LEU A 65 26.33 31.92 -4.13
C LEU A 65 25.97 33.12 -3.26
N SER A 66 26.83 34.12 -3.20
CA SER A 66 26.59 35.43 -2.57
C SER A 66 26.73 36.55 -3.60
N THR A 67 25.66 37.29 -3.79
CA THR A 67 25.62 38.55 -4.57
C THR A 67 25.58 39.77 -3.64
N GLY A 68 26.44 39.83 -2.59
CA GLY A 68 26.53 40.96 -1.69
C GLY A 68 25.37 41.11 -0.70
N GLY A 69 25.36 40.31 0.39
CA GLY A 69 24.39 40.34 1.48
C GLY A 69 24.55 39.14 2.39
N ARG A 70 23.76 39.07 3.52
CA ARG A 70 23.74 37.88 4.39
C ARG A 70 23.25 36.68 3.58
N ARG A 71 24.07 35.62 3.50
CA ARG A 71 23.76 34.38 2.78
C ARG A 71 22.43 33.79 3.27
N PRO A 72 21.49 33.45 2.36
CA PRO A 72 20.27 32.79 2.75
C PRO A 72 20.59 31.38 3.25
N ARG A 73 19.96 30.99 4.37
CA ARG A 73 20.05 29.61 4.88
C ARG A 73 19.20 28.69 4.03
N VAL A 74 19.76 27.58 3.60
CA VAL A 74 19.07 26.50 2.89
C VAL A 74 18.84 25.34 3.83
N PHE A 75 17.67 24.78 3.79
CA PHE A 75 17.27 23.63 4.58
C PHE A 75 17.07 22.45 3.66
N LYS A 76 17.83 21.38 3.88
CA LYS A 76 17.81 20.16 3.08
C LYS A 76 17.14 19.05 3.88
N LEU A 77 16.16 18.37 3.27
CA LEU A 77 15.46 17.23 3.87
C LEU A 77 16.46 16.11 4.20
N ASN A 78 16.41 15.59 5.43
CA ASN A 78 17.10 14.37 5.80
C ASN A 78 16.21 13.17 5.37
N VAL A 79 16.47 12.61 4.21
CA VAL A 79 15.66 11.52 3.67
C VAL A 79 15.74 10.23 4.51
N HIS A 80 16.78 10.10 5.36
CA HIS A 80 16.99 8.96 6.27
C HIS A 80 16.55 9.26 7.71
N TYR A 81 15.86 10.38 7.95
CA TYR A 81 15.34 10.74 9.26
C TYR A 81 14.44 9.65 9.86
N GLU A 82 13.61 9.07 9.03
CA GLU A 82 12.77 7.93 9.35
C GLU A 82 12.92 6.88 8.25
N ILE A 83 12.99 5.62 8.65
CA ILE A 83 13.01 4.48 7.74
C ILE A 83 11.66 3.79 7.78
N LEU A 84 11.16 3.44 6.60
CA LEU A 84 9.90 2.73 6.40
C LEU A 84 10.21 1.27 6.08
N ILE A 85 9.50 0.34 6.72
CA ILE A 85 9.69 -1.11 6.51
C ILE A 85 8.38 -1.72 6.02
N GLY A 86 8.39 -2.24 4.80
CA GLY A 86 7.33 -3.08 4.24
C GLY A 86 7.74 -4.54 4.29
N MET A 87 6.92 -5.41 4.91
CA MET A 87 7.15 -6.85 5.01
C MET A 87 6.09 -7.63 4.23
N CYS A 88 6.54 -8.52 3.37
CA CYS A 88 5.71 -9.44 2.59
C CYS A 88 5.85 -10.85 3.14
N ILE A 89 4.75 -11.48 3.49
CA ILE A 89 4.67 -12.91 3.79
C ILE A 89 4.32 -13.64 2.50
N LYS A 90 5.17 -14.57 2.05
CA LYS A 90 4.99 -15.32 0.80
C LYS A 90 4.92 -16.83 1.08
N THR A 91 3.88 -17.48 0.54
CA THR A 91 3.63 -18.92 0.68
C THR A 91 3.43 -19.62 -0.66
N GLU A 92 3.73 -18.96 -1.77
CA GLU A 92 3.46 -19.43 -3.12
C GLU A 92 4.33 -20.62 -3.54
N GLY A 93 3.73 -21.56 -4.26
CA GLY A 93 4.44 -22.73 -4.82
C GLY A 93 5.11 -23.62 -3.79
N GLY A 94 4.60 -23.67 -2.54
CA GLY A 94 5.17 -24.44 -1.44
C GLY A 94 6.47 -23.85 -0.88
N LYS A 95 6.85 -22.65 -1.28
CA LYS A 95 8.00 -21.91 -0.76
C LYS A 95 7.52 -20.88 0.24
N ASN A 96 8.05 -20.96 1.46
CA ASN A 96 7.79 -19.97 2.50
C ASN A 96 8.92 -18.96 2.54
N ALA A 97 8.58 -17.68 2.46
CA ALA A 97 9.57 -16.61 2.56
C ALA A 97 8.98 -15.38 3.25
N ILE A 98 9.84 -14.64 3.93
CA ILE A 98 9.57 -13.28 4.37
C ILE A 98 10.49 -12.37 3.56
N GLU A 99 9.90 -11.44 2.84
CA GLU A 99 10.63 -10.43 2.09
C GLU A 99 10.34 -9.05 2.67
N VAL A 100 11.40 -8.26 2.86
CA VAL A 100 11.30 -6.94 3.48
C VAL A 100 11.89 -5.92 2.54
N VAL A 101 11.09 -4.91 2.19
CA VAL A 101 11.54 -3.69 1.52
C VAL A 101 11.78 -2.61 2.54
N ILE A 102 12.96 -1.99 2.49
CA ILE A 102 13.36 -0.87 3.32
C ILE A 102 13.41 0.38 2.45
N ALA A 103 12.72 1.43 2.86
CA ALA A 103 12.64 2.69 2.12
C ALA A 103 12.88 3.89 3.03
N ASN A 104 13.27 5.01 2.42
CA ASN A 104 13.38 6.29 3.09
C ASN A 104 12.01 7.02 3.15
N ILE A 105 11.95 8.20 3.77
CA ILE A 105 10.72 9.01 3.90
C ILE A 105 10.16 9.56 2.58
N LEU A 106 10.84 9.35 1.46
CA LEU A 106 10.34 9.67 0.12
C LEU A 106 9.75 8.43 -0.57
N GLY A 107 9.81 7.26 0.08
CA GLY A 107 9.42 5.99 -0.51
C GLY A 107 10.47 5.40 -1.47
N GLU A 108 11.67 5.99 -1.54
CA GLU A 108 12.76 5.46 -2.35
C GLU A 108 13.34 4.23 -1.67
N GLU A 109 13.40 3.11 -2.39
CA GLU A 109 13.97 1.87 -1.90
C GLU A 109 15.46 2.03 -1.56
N ILE A 110 15.83 1.55 -0.36
CA ILE A 110 17.21 1.49 0.10
C ILE A 110 17.76 0.09 -0.10
N GLU A 111 16.95 -0.92 0.26
CA GLU A 111 17.35 -2.32 0.25
C GLU A 111 16.11 -3.22 0.27
N THR A 112 16.21 -4.36 -0.37
CA THR A 112 15.26 -5.47 -0.23
C THR A 112 16.01 -6.70 0.30
N VAL A 113 15.47 -7.33 1.35
CA VAL A 113 16.03 -8.51 2.01
C VAL A 113 15.00 -9.62 1.98
N CYS A 114 15.39 -10.82 1.54
CA CYS A 114 14.53 -12.00 1.52
C CYS A 114 15.11 -13.11 2.40
N LYS A 115 14.25 -13.69 3.25
CA LYS A 115 14.58 -14.84 4.09
C LYS A 115 13.69 -16.02 3.72
N GLN A 116 14.30 -17.09 3.19
CA GLN A 116 13.61 -18.35 2.93
C GLN A 116 13.44 -19.13 4.24
N LEU A 117 12.28 -19.74 4.44
CA LEU A 117 11.90 -20.43 5.67
C LEU A 117 11.29 -21.80 5.36
N LEU A 118 11.39 -22.74 6.30
CA LEU A 118 10.66 -24.00 6.22
C LEU A 118 9.17 -23.81 6.54
N SER A 119 8.87 -22.92 7.50
CA SER A 119 7.52 -22.52 7.86
C SER A 119 7.54 -21.07 8.35
N ILE A 120 6.46 -20.34 8.14
CA ILE A 120 6.33 -18.97 8.62
C ILE A 120 5.62 -19.00 9.97
N THR A 121 6.31 -18.58 11.01
CA THR A 121 5.78 -18.50 12.38
C THR A 121 5.87 -17.07 12.90
N VAL A 122 5.14 -16.78 13.99
CA VAL A 122 5.24 -15.50 14.68
C VAL A 122 6.67 -15.23 15.16
N ASP A 123 7.35 -16.26 15.65
CA ASP A 123 8.73 -16.13 16.13
C ASP A 123 9.70 -15.78 15.00
N GLU A 124 9.53 -16.37 13.81
CA GLU A 124 10.34 -16.02 12.63
C GLU A 124 10.11 -14.57 12.18
N ILE A 125 8.86 -14.09 12.23
CA ILE A 125 8.53 -12.68 11.95
C ILE A 125 9.22 -11.77 12.98
N ILE A 126 9.12 -12.09 14.28
CA ILE A 126 9.74 -11.31 15.36
C ILE A 126 11.27 -11.28 15.20
N LEU A 127 11.91 -12.42 15.02
CA LEU A 127 13.36 -12.51 14.87
C LEU A 127 13.86 -11.70 13.67
N PHE A 128 13.14 -11.78 12.56
CA PHE A 128 13.52 -11.02 11.36
C PHE A 128 13.31 -9.52 11.53
N LEU A 129 12.23 -9.11 12.18
CA LEU A 129 12.02 -7.70 12.54
C LEU A 129 13.08 -7.17 13.50
N GLU A 130 13.51 -7.96 14.49
CA GLU A 130 14.60 -7.58 15.40
C GLU A 130 15.92 -7.35 14.65
N GLU A 131 16.24 -8.21 13.70
CA GLU A 131 17.42 -8.06 12.85
C GLU A 131 17.36 -6.77 12.04
N ILE A 132 16.23 -6.53 11.34
CA ILE A 132 16.07 -5.36 10.47
C ILE A 132 16.01 -4.06 11.29
N THR A 133 15.24 -4.02 12.39
CA THR A 133 15.13 -2.81 13.23
C THR A 133 16.43 -2.46 13.96
N LYS A 134 17.25 -3.46 14.30
CA LYS A 134 18.61 -3.22 14.81
C LYS A 134 19.50 -2.54 13.78
N ARG A 135 19.35 -2.90 12.50
CA ARG A 135 20.09 -2.30 11.37
C ARG A 135 19.57 -0.91 11.00
N TYR A 136 18.27 -0.69 11.18
CA TYR A 136 17.56 0.54 10.87
C TYR A 136 16.84 1.11 12.11
N PRO A 137 17.58 1.65 13.09
CA PRO A 137 17.02 2.08 14.39
C PRO A 137 16.09 3.30 14.30
N THR A 138 16.08 4.01 13.17
CA THR A 138 15.17 5.14 12.92
C THR A 138 13.82 4.69 12.36
N CYS A 139 13.57 3.39 12.23
CA CYS A 139 12.26 2.86 11.89
C CYS A 139 11.28 3.11 13.02
N THR A 140 10.10 3.63 12.68
CA THR A 140 8.98 3.84 13.63
C THR A 140 7.71 3.11 13.22
N LYS A 141 7.66 2.63 11.98
CA LYS A 141 6.46 2.02 11.37
C LYS A 141 6.82 0.85 10.48
N VAL A 142 5.95 -0.16 10.52
CA VAL A 142 6.06 -1.37 9.71
C VAL A 142 4.70 -1.68 9.08
N ALA A 143 4.65 -1.90 7.77
CA ALA A 143 3.50 -2.48 7.09
C ALA A 143 3.77 -3.96 6.80
N ILE A 144 2.80 -4.83 7.06
CA ILE A 144 2.93 -6.29 6.86
C ILE A 144 1.76 -6.77 6.01
N GLY A 145 2.08 -7.33 4.85
CA GLY A 145 1.09 -7.98 4.00
C GLY A 145 0.99 -9.47 4.31
N ILE A 146 -0.24 -9.93 4.49
CA ILE A 146 -0.57 -11.31 4.85
C ILE A 146 -1.31 -11.99 3.69
N PRO A 147 -0.91 -13.20 3.26
CA PRO A 147 -1.67 -13.98 2.29
C PRO A 147 -2.89 -14.61 2.97
N GLY A 148 -3.93 -13.80 3.21
CA GLY A 148 -5.09 -14.23 3.95
C GLY A 148 -6.02 -13.09 4.36
N VAL A 149 -7.01 -13.40 5.19
CA VAL A 149 -8.01 -12.44 5.69
C VAL A 149 -7.54 -11.86 7.02
N VAL A 150 -7.45 -10.53 7.08
CA VAL A 150 -7.07 -9.79 8.28
C VAL A 150 -8.22 -8.86 8.68
N ARG A 151 -8.59 -8.89 9.98
CA ARG A 151 -9.59 -7.98 10.53
C ARG A 151 -9.10 -7.43 11.87
N ASP A 152 -9.04 -6.10 11.98
CA ASP A 152 -8.61 -5.37 13.20
C ASP A 152 -7.25 -5.84 13.75
N GLY A 153 -6.36 -6.29 12.87
CA GLY A 153 -5.03 -6.80 13.21
C GLY A 153 -4.98 -8.27 13.58
N GLN A 154 -6.13 -8.96 13.61
CA GLN A 154 -6.25 -10.40 13.77
C GLN A 154 -6.27 -11.08 12.40
N ILE A 155 -5.46 -12.11 12.24
CA ILE A 155 -5.43 -12.97 11.06
C ILE A 155 -6.51 -14.04 11.24
N GLU A 156 -7.61 -13.98 10.47
CA GLU A 156 -8.71 -14.94 10.56
C GLU A 156 -8.40 -16.24 9.81
N ASN A 157 -7.94 -16.12 8.59
CA ASN A 157 -7.52 -17.22 7.73
C ASN A 157 -6.26 -16.82 6.97
N CYS A 158 -5.35 -17.75 6.73
CA CYS A 158 -4.07 -17.46 6.10
C CYS A 158 -3.48 -18.73 5.45
N ASP A 159 -2.83 -18.55 4.31
CA ASP A 159 -2.08 -19.62 3.62
C ASP A 159 -0.83 -20.06 4.39
N ALA A 160 -0.41 -19.29 5.41
CA ALA A 160 0.53 -19.72 6.44
C ALA A 160 -0.25 -20.22 7.68
N PRO A 161 -0.50 -21.53 7.87
CA PRO A 161 -1.45 -22.04 8.88
C PRO A 161 -1.08 -21.66 10.32
N SER A 162 0.23 -21.50 10.60
CA SER A 162 0.73 -21.10 11.93
C SER A 162 0.42 -19.65 12.31
N LEU A 163 -0.03 -18.84 11.35
CA LEU A 163 -0.46 -17.46 11.59
C LEU A 163 -2.00 -17.34 11.72
N ALA A 164 -2.76 -18.37 11.37
CA ALA A 164 -4.21 -18.32 11.44
C ALA A 164 -4.71 -18.15 12.89
N GLN A 165 -5.74 -17.34 13.09
CA GLN A 165 -6.35 -16.99 14.38
C GLN A 165 -5.40 -16.24 15.34
N ILE A 166 -4.34 -15.60 14.83
CA ILE A 166 -3.35 -14.84 15.62
C ILE A 166 -3.67 -13.35 15.57
N ASP A 167 -3.72 -12.69 16.73
CA ASP A 167 -3.65 -11.24 16.86
C ASP A 167 -2.18 -10.78 16.76
N LEU A 168 -1.69 -10.71 15.51
CA LEU A 168 -0.29 -10.39 15.24
C LEU A 168 0.06 -8.97 15.66
N VAL A 169 -0.85 -7.99 15.50
CA VAL A 169 -0.61 -6.60 15.89
C VAL A 169 -0.34 -6.49 17.38
N SER A 170 -1.17 -7.11 18.22
CA SER A 170 -0.98 -7.06 19.68
C SER A 170 0.31 -7.75 20.12
N LEU A 171 0.68 -8.86 19.50
CA LEU A 171 1.94 -9.54 19.78
C LEU A 171 3.16 -8.68 19.44
N LEU A 172 3.16 -8.07 18.24
CA LEU A 172 4.27 -7.23 17.80
C LEU A 172 4.39 -5.95 18.65
N ARG A 173 3.27 -5.30 19.00
CA ARG A 173 3.26 -4.10 19.86
C ARG A 173 3.80 -4.35 21.27
N ARG A 174 3.69 -5.56 21.80
CA ARG A 174 4.31 -5.93 23.11
C ARG A 174 5.83 -6.01 23.02
N ARG A 175 6.37 -6.32 21.85
CA ARG A 175 7.82 -6.53 21.64
C ARG A 175 8.52 -5.29 21.13
N PHE A 176 7.86 -4.51 20.28
CA PHE A 176 8.43 -3.36 19.59
C PHE A 176 7.66 -2.08 19.92
N ASN A 177 8.39 -0.99 20.10
CA ASN A 177 7.79 0.36 20.19
C ASN A 177 7.61 0.94 18.78
N LEU A 178 6.84 0.24 17.93
CA LEU A 178 6.59 0.59 16.53
C LEU A 178 5.09 0.61 16.26
N SER A 179 4.70 1.36 15.23
CA SER A 179 3.35 1.30 14.68
C SER A 179 3.28 0.22 13.61
N PHE A 180 2.25 -0.64 13.68
CA PHE A 180 2.05 -1.73 12.72
C PHE A 180 0.78 -1.53 11.92
N PHE A 181 0.88 -1.73 10.59
CA PHE A 181 -0.20 -1.73 9.62
C PHE A 181 -0.23 -3.11 8.97
N ILE A 182 -1.27 -3.89 9.22
CA ILE A 182 -1.39 -5.26 8.73
C ILE A 182 -2.66 -5.39 7.93
N ASP A 183 -2.55 -5.89 6.70
CA ASP A 183 -3.70 -6.15 5.82
C ASP A 183 -3.38 -7.31 4.85
N ASN A 184 -4.37 -7.67 4.07
CA ASN A 184 -4.21 -8.63 2.97
C ASN A 184 -3.22 -8.09 1.91
N GLU A 185 -2.38 -8.98 1.38
CA GLU A 185 -1.37 -8.65 0.37
C GLU A 185 -1.94 -8.00 -0.90
N LEU A 186 -3.15 -8.43 -1.31
CA LEU A 186 -3.79 -7.89 -2.51
C LEU A 186 -4.30 -6.46 -2.29
N THR A 187 -4.63 -6.09 -1.05
CA THR A 187 -4.97 -4.70 -0.70
C THR A 187 -3.77 -3.79 -0.95
N PHE A 188 -2.58 -4.21 -0.51
CA PHE A 188 -1.35 -3.44 -0.77
C PHE A 188 -0.99 -3.43 -2.25
N SER A 189 -1.09 -4.57 -2.95
CA SER A 189 -0.82 -4.65 -4.39
C SER A 189 -1.72 -3.70 -5.20
N LEU A 190 -3.02 -3.68 -4.87
CA LEU A 190 -3.97 -2.78 -5.52
C LEU A 190 -3.70 -1.31 -5.17
N LEU A 191 -3.33 -1.01 -3.92
CA LEU A 191 -2.99 0.35 -3.50
C LEU A 191 -1.75 0.87 -4.23
N GLY A 192 -0.70 0.05 -4.34
CA GLY A 192 0.51 0.40 -5.11
C GLY A 192 0.19 0.66 -6.57
N TYR A 193 -0.54 -0.24 -7.22
CA TYR A 193 -1.02 -0.04 -8.59
C TYR A 193 -1.80 1.28 -8.73
N TYR A 194 -2.76 1.54 -7.82
CA TYR A 194 -3.57 2.74 -7.84
C TYR A 194 -2.74 4.04 -7.78
N ARG A 195 -1.73 4.06 -6.91
CA ARG A 195 -0.83 5.21 -6.74
C ARG A 195 0.05 5.48 -7.97
N GLU A 196 0.51 4.43 -8.64
CA GLU A 196 1.29 4.55 -9.88
C GLU A 196 0.50 5.22 -11.02
N GLN A 197 -0.82 5.01 -11.07
CA GLN A 197 -1.67 5.59 -12.12
C GLN A 197 -1.78 7.11 -12.05
N SER A 198 -1.49 7.74 -10.92
CA SER A 198 -1.55 9.21 -10.73
C SER A 198 -2.87 9.82 -11.23
N TYR A 199 -3.99 9.20 -10.90
CA TYR A 199 -5.31 9.66 -11.34
C TYR A 199 -5.58 11.11 -10.95
N SER A 200 -6.11 11.91 -11.88
CA SER A 200 -6.46 13.33 -11.65
C SER A 200 -7.64 13.53 -10.69
N ALA A 201 -8.45 12.49 -10.48
CA ALA A 201 -9.56 12.45 -9.53
C ALA A 201 -9.70 11.03 -8.96
N PRO A 202 -10.25 10.85 -7.75
CA PRO A 202 -10.48 9.54 -7.18
C PRO A 202 -11.23 8.60 -8.15
N LYS A 203 -10.78 7.37 -8.24
CA LYS A 203 -11.36 6.32 -9.10
C LYS A 203 -11.75 5.11 -8.26
N THR A 204 -12.76 4.40 -8.76
CA THR A 204 -13.11 3.06 -8.29
C THR A 204 -12.43 2.04 -9.19
N ILE A 205 -11.61 1.16 -8.62
CA ILE A 205 -10.92 0.09 -9.33
C ILE A 205 -11.02 -1.24 -8.58
N GLY A 206 -10.87 -2.36 -9.29
CA GLY A 206 -10.80 -3.70 -8.71
C GLY A 206 -9.54 -4.42 -9.15
N LEU A 207 -8.95 -5.23 -8.27
CA LEU A 207 -7.89 -6.20 -8.59
C LEU A 207 -8.46 -7.60 -8.49
N LEU A 208 -8.63 -8.27 -9.63
CA LEU A 208 -9.07 -9.67 -9.71
C LEU A 208 -7.85 -10.59 -9.83
N THR A 209 -7.75 -11.55 -8.90
CA THR A 209 -6.66 -12.52 -8.88
C THR A 209 -7.12 -13.86 -9.47
N LEU A 210 -6.27 -14.44 -10.32
CA LEU A 210 -6.48 -15.69 -11.03
C LEU A 210 -5.19 -16.54 -10.89
N VAL A 211 -4.98 -17.04 -9.65
CA VAL A 211 -3.77 -17.77 -9.24
C VAL A 211 -3.99 -19.27 -9.39
N ASP A 212 -2.95 -19.98 -9.84
CA ASP A 212 -2.99 -21.43 -10.04
C ASP A 212 -3.21 -22.16 -8.70
N GLY A 213 -4.14 -23.12 -8.66
CA GLY A 213 -4.48 -23.86 -7.47
C GLY A 213 -5.35 -23.12 -6.42
N HIS A 214 -5.68 -21.86 -6.64
CA HIS A 214 -6.44 -21.04 -5.70
C HIS A 214 -7.79 -20.57 -6.27
N PRO A 215 -8.80 -20.35 -5.42
CA PRO A 215 -10.03 -19.68 -5.84
C PRO A 215 -9.77 -18.22 -6.22
N PRO A 216 -10.55 -17.68 -7.18
CA PRO A 216 -10.43 -16.28 -7.56
C PRO A 216 -10.85 -15.37 -6.41
N GLY A 217 -10.13 -14.27 -6.23
CA GLY A 217 -10.43 -13.22 -5.27
C GLY A 217 -10.43 -11.85 -5.93
N VAL A 218 -11.12 -10.87 -5.33
CA VAL A 218 -11.03 -9.48 -5.77
C VAL A 218 -10.84 -8.56 -4.57
N ARG A 219 -10.09 -7.47 -4.78
CA ARG A 219 -10.02 -6.35 -3.83
C ARG A 219 -10.43 -5.07 -4.55
N PHE A 220 -10.98 -4.12 -3.79
CA PHE A 220 -11.50 -2.88 -4.35
C PHE A 220 -10.85 -1.66 -3.72
N ILE A 221 -10.65 -0.63 -4.54
CA ILE A 221 -10.54 0.76 -4.12
C ILE A 221 -11.79 1.47 -4.63
N LEU A 222 -12.60 2.02 -3.71
CA LEU A 222 -13.78 2.82 -4.03
C LEU A 222 -13.47 4.29 -3.77
N ASP A 223 -13.59 5.12 -4.80
CA ASP A 223 -13.30 6.55 -4.71
C ASP A 223 -11.94 6.87 -4.05
N GLY A 224 -10.92 6.11 -4.44
CA GLY A 224 -9.54 6.30 -3.97
C GLY A 224 -9.23 5.68 -2.60
N LYS A 225 -10.16 4.93 -1.98
CA LYS A 225 -9.98 4.32 -0.67
C LYS A 225 -10.15 2.80 -0.74
N PRO A 226 -9.26 2.01 -0.10
CA PRO A 226 -9.46 0.57 0.04
C PRO A 226 -10.81 0.24 0.66
N TYR A 227 -11.47 -0.76 0.13
CA TYR A 227 -12.79 -1.20 0.58
C TYR A 227 -12.80 -2.70 0.83
N ALA A 228 -13.05 -3.08 2.07
CA ALA A 228 -13.12 -4.46 2.52
C ALA A 228 -14.54 -4.90 2.96
N GLY A 229 -15.52 -3.98 2.91
CA GLY A 229 -16.88 -4.23 3.41
C GLY A 229 -16.97 -4.17 4.95
N ASN A 230 -18.15 -4.51 5.48
CA ASN A 230 -18.42 -4.41 6.92
C ASN A 230 -17.64 -5.43 7.78
N SER A 231 -17.32 -6.59 7.22
CA SER A 231 -16.65 -7.70 7.92
C SER A 231 -15.35 -8.14 7.23
N ASN A 232 -14.76 -7.28 6.42
CA ASN A 232 -13.60 -7.57 5.55
C ASN A 232 -13.82 -8.74 4.57
N PHE A 233 -15.10 -9.04 4.26
CA PHE A 233 -15.50 -10.14 3.40
C PHE A 233 -15.78 -9.71 1.94
N ALA A 234 -15.70 -8.40 1.66
CA ALA A 234 -15.92 -7.92 0.30
C ALA A 234 -14.82 -8.42 -0.63
N GLY A 235 -15.23 -9.05 -1.72
CA GLY A 235 -14.30 -9.59 -2.71
C GLY A 235 -14.10 -11.11 -2.68
N GLU A 236 -14.77 -11.84 -1.81
CA GLU A 236 -14.80 -13.31 -1.79
C GLU A 236 -15.67 -13.83 -2.94
N ILE A 237 -15.27 -13.54 -4.17
CA ILE A 237 -16.05 -13.78 -5.40
C ILE A 237 -16.15 -15.26 -5.78
N SER A 238 -15.32 -16.11 -5.23
CA SER A 238 -15.41 -17.56 -5.39
C SER A 238 -16.74 -18.11 -4.84
N LEU A 239 -17.42 -17.34 -3.98
CA LEU A 239 -18.72 -17.67 -3.41
C LEU A 239 -19.91 -17.13 -4.22
N LEU A 240 -19.66 -16.39 -5.30
CA LEU A 240 -20.71 -15.96 -6.21
C LEU A 240 -21.36 -17.22 -6.87
N PRO A 241 -22.69 -17.24 -7.02
CA PRO A 241 -23.40 -18.36 -7.66
C PRO A 241 -23.24 -18.32 -9.20
N VAL A 242 -21.99 -18.22 -9.67
CA VAL A 242 -21.66 -18.17 -11.11
C VAL A 242 -21.47 -19.57 -11.71
N ASP A 243 -21.32 -20.58 -10.85
CA ASP A 243 -21.25 -21.99 -11.20
C ASP A 243 -22.03 -22.86 -10.18
N SER A 244 -22.06 -24.18 -10.36
CA SER A 244 -22.80 -25.11 -9.52
C SER A 244 -22.33 -25.14 -8.06
N ASN A 245 -21.03 -24.96 -7.86
CA ASN A 245 -20.39 -24.84 -6.54
C ASN A 245 -18.99 -24.20 -6.69
N PRO A 246 -18.35 -23.76 -5.58
CA PRO A 246 -17.02 -23.14 -5.63
C PRO A 246 -15.91 -24.05 -6.18
N GLN A 247 -15.98 -25.35 -5.93
CA GLN A 247 -14.96 -26.31 -6.42
C GLN A 247 -15.03 -26.44 -7.95
N GLU A 248 -16.23 -26.50 -8.49
CA GLU A 248 -16.43 -26.56 -9.95
C GLU A 248 -16.02 -25.25 -10.62
N LEU A 249 -16.27 -24.10 -9.99
CA LEU A 249 -15.76 -22.80 -10.43
C LEU A 249 -14.24 -22.83 -10.53
N VAL A 250 -13.53 -23.23 -9.45
CA VAL A 250 -12.07 -23.32 -9.43
C VAL A 250 -11.59 -24.27 -10.54
N ARG A 251 -12.17 -25.47 -10.68
CA ARG A 251 -11.81 -26.41 -11.73
C ARG A 251 -11.89 -25.77 -13.13
N LYS A 252 -13.03 -25.12 -13.44
CA LYS A 252 -13.25 -24.54 -14.78
C LYS A 252 -12.31 -23.38 -15.11
N ILE A 253 -12.01 -22.51 -14.15
CA ILE A 253 -11.10 -21.38 -14.42
C ILE A 253 -9.67 -21.83 -14.73
N HIS A 254 -9.27 -23.05 -14.34
CA HIS A 254 -7.97 -23.64 -14.64
C HIS A 254 -7.93 -24.35 -16.01
N GLU A 255 -9.08 -24.56 -16.65
CA GLU A 255 -9.19 -25.29 -17.90
C GLU A 255 -9.21 -24.31 -19.11
N PRO A 256 -8.25 -24.42 -20.06
CA PRO A 256 -8.16 -23.50 -21.21
C PRO A 256 -9.41 -23.42 -22.09
N LYS A 257 -10.28 -24.42 -22.03
CA LYS A 257 -11.52 -24.47 -22.81
C LYS A 257 -12.77 -24.08 -22.02
N GLU A 258 -12.68 -23.94 -20.71
CA GLU A 258 -13.85 -23.77 -19.83
C GLU A 258 -13.82 -22.45 -19.03
N TYR A 259 -12.66 -21.75 -18.92
CA TYR A 259 -12.52 -20.53 -18.11
C TYR A 259 -13.40 -19.37 -18.56
N LEU A 260 -13.71 -19.30 -19.87
CA LEU A 260 -14.30 -18.10 -20.47
C LEU A 260 -15.65 -17.74 -19.85
N GLU A 261 -16.53 -18.71 -19.68
CA GLU A 261 -17.87 -18.49 -19.12
C GLU A 261 -17.81 -18.02 -17.65
N PRO A 262 -17.17 -18.74 -16.70
CA PRO A 262 -17.13 -18.33 -15.31
C PRO A 262 -16.38 -17.02 -15.09
N VAL A 263 -15.25 -16.77 -15.76
CA VAL A 263 -14.49 -15.51 -15.63
C VAL A 263 -15.33 -14.35 -16.14
N SER A 264 -16.01 -14.50 -17.27
CA SER A 264 -16.88 -13.45 -17.80
C SER A 264 -18.07 -13.15 -16.89
N LYS A 265 -18.68 -14.16 -16.26
CA LYS A 265 -19.74 -13.96 -15.26
C LYS A 265 -19.25 -13.22 -14.03
N ILE A 266 -18.04 -13.55 -13.53
CA ILE A 266 -17.40 -12.83 -12.42
C ILE A 266 -17.25 -11.35 -12.78
N LEU A 267 -16.63 -11.05 -13.92
CA LEU A 267 -16.40 -9.66 -14.37
C LEU A 267 -17.70 -8.89 -14.59
N THR A 268 -18.71 -9.56 -15.16
CA THR A 268 -20.06 -9.00 -15.34
C THR A 268 -20.72 -8.68 -13.99
N SER A 269 -20.62 -9.61 -13.03
CA SER A 269 -21.15 -9.40 -11.68
C SER A 269 -20.48 -8.22 -10.96
N ILE A 270 -19.15 -8.15 -11.01
CA ILE A 270 -18.39 -7.02 -10.45
C ILE A 270 -18.83 -5.71 -11.11
N THR A 271 -18.96 -5.71 -12.44
CA THR A 271 -19.38 -4.52 -13.18
C THR A 271 -20.79 -4.09 -12.81
N ALA A 272 -21.74 -5.03 -12.70
CA ALA A 272 -23.12 -4.73 -12.38
C ALA A 272 -23.31 -4.18 -10.95
N VAL A 273 -22.48 -4.61 -9.99
CA VAL A 273 -22.62 -4.26 -8.57
C VAL A 273 -21.76 -3.06 -8.17
N ILE A 274 -20.52 -3.02 -8.62
CA ILE A 274 -19.53 -2.00 -8.23
C ILE A 274 -19.35 -0.93 -9.30
N ASN A 275 -19.49 -1.30 -10.58
CA ASN A 275 -19.26 -0.43 -11.74
C ASN A 275 -17.91 0.29 -11.70
N PRO A 276 -16.78 -0.45 -11.62
CA PRO A 276 -15.46 0.15 -11.50
C PRO A 276 -15.03 0.81 -12.80
N HIS A 277 -14.13 1.80 -12.70
CA HIS A 277 -13.46 2.40 -13.85
C HIS A 277 -12.54 1.39 -14.54
N THR A 278 -11.78 0.63 -13.74
CA THR A 278 -10.81 -0.36 -14.21
C THR A 278 -10.91 -1.64 -13.37
N ILE A 279 -10.82 -2.80 -14.02
CA ILE A 279 -10.52 -4.07 -13.37
C ILE A 279 -9.12 -4.49 -13.81
N VAL A 280 -8.23 -4.59 -12.83
CA VAL A 280 -6.87 -5.07 -13.03
C VAL A 280 -6.85 -6.58 -12.81
N LEU A 281 -6.24 -7.33 -13.71
CA LEU A 281 -6.10 -8.78 -13.62
C LEU A 281 -4.67 -9.14 -13.21
N THR A 282 -4.52 -10.16 -12.37
CA THR A 282 -3.22 -10.72 -12.00
C THR A 282 -3.33 -12.23 -11.76
N GLY A 283 -2.20 -12.94 -11.81
CA GLY A 283 -2.09 -14.37 -11.55
C GLY A 283 -1.68 -15.18 -12.77
N GLU A 284 -1.17 -16.40 -12.51
CA GLU A 284 -0.55 -17.25 -13.53
C GLU A 284 -1.57 -17.80 -14.55
N LEU A 285 -2.85 -17.88 -14.18
CA LEU A 285 -3.89 -18.37 -15.09
C LEU A 285 -4.12 -17.44 -16.28
N LEU A 286 -3.65 -16.19 -16.22
CA LEU A 286 -3.73 -15.26 -17.36
C LEU A 286 -2.99 -15.78 -18.60
N ARG A 287 -2.00 -16.68 -18.43
CA ARG A 287 -1.27 -17.32 -19.54
C ARG A 287 -2.14 -18.17 -20.46
N ILE A 288 -3.26 -18.68 -19.95
CA ILE A 288 -4.20 -19.53 -20.72
C ILE A 288 -5.44 -18.77 -21.18
N MET A 289 -5.56 -17.48 -20.84
CA MET A 289 -6.77 -16.68 -21.06
C MET A 289 -6.58 -15.67 -22.17
N ASP A 290 -7.60 -15.52 -23.01
CA ASP A 290 -7.69 -14.45 -24.00
C ASP A 290 -8.57 -13.32 -23.49
N ILE A 291 -7.96 -12.16 -23.23
CA ILE A 291 -8.67 -10.98 -22.69
C ILE A 291 -9.67 -10.42 -23.71
N ALA A 292 -9.41 -10.56 -25.01
CA ALA A 292 -10.34 -10.09 -26.04
C ALA A 292 -11.60 -10.96 -26.07
N ASP A 293 -11.45 -12.28 -25.91
CA ASP A 293 -12.58 -13.20 -25.81
C ASP A 293 -13.40 -12.96 -24.53
N ILE A 294 -12.74 -12.74 -23.40
CA ILE A 294 -13.39 -12.38 -22.13
C ILE A 294 -14.20 -11.09 -22.31
N LYS A 295 -13.62 -10.03 -22.87
CA LYS A 295 -14.34 -8.77 -23.14
C LYS A 295 -15.55 -8.98 -24.04
N ARG A 296 -15.39 -9.74 -25.12
CA ARG A 296 -16.47 -10.06 -26.07
C ARG A 296 -17.60 -10.81 -25.35
N LYS A 297 -17.25 -11.78 -24.50
CA LYS A 297 -18.23 -12.55 -23.74
C LYS A 297 -18.97 -11.70 -22.71
N CYS A 298 -18.28 -10.80 -22.03
CA CYS A 298 -18.92 -9.84 -21.12
C CYS A 298 -19.93 -8.93 -21.85
N MET A 299 -19.65 -8.54 -23.11
CA MET A 299 -20.56 -7.69 -23.90
C MET A 299 -21.86 -8.39 -24.33
N GLU A 300 -21.99 -9.71 -24.15
CA GLU A 300 -23.28 -10.39 -24.29
C GLU A 300 -24.28 -10.01 -23.17
N TRP A 301 -23.76 -9.50 -22.01
CA TRP A 301 -24.53 -9.18 -20.82
C TRP A 301 -24.53 -7.69 -20.50
N ILE A 302 -23.44 -7.01 -20.81
CA ILE A 302 -23.22 -5.60 -20.48
C ILE A 302 -23.03 -4.80 -21.76
N PRO A 303 -23.74 -3.65 -21.93
CA PRO A 303 -23.45 -2.73 -23.03
C PRO A 303 -22.00 -2.29 -23.03
N SER A 304 -21.36 -2.23 -24.18
CA SER A 304 -19.93 -1.88 -24.32
C SER A 304 -19.53 -0.58 -23.64
N SER A 305 -20.45 0.40 -23.55
CA SER A 305 -20.25 1.68 -22.87
C SER A 305 -20.09 1.57 -21.34
N HIS A 306 -20.48 0.45 -20.76
CA HIS A 306 -20.40 0.19 -19.31
C HIS A 306 -19.35 -0.86 -18.95
N LEU A 307 -18.68 -1.45 -19.94
CA LEU A 307 -17.58 -2.38 -19.67
C LEU A 307 -16.38 -1.61 -19.10
N PRO A 308 -15.85 -2.00 -17.92
CA PRO A 308 -14.68 -1.34 -17.36
C PRO A 308 -13.44 -1.52 -18.24
N GLN A 309 -12.45 -0.67 -18.06
CA GLN A 309 -11.13 -0.94 -18.61
C GLN A 309 -10.59 -2.23 -17.96
N ILE A 310 -10.14 -3.17 -18.77
CA ILE A 310 -9.50 -4.41 -18.27
C ILE A 310 -8.01 -4.32 -18.60
N GLU A 311 -7.20 -4.32 -17.54
CA GLU A 311 -5.75 -4.18 -17.59
C GLU A 311 -5.07 -5.36 -16.90
N ILE A 312 -3.82 -5.64 -17.23
CA ILE A 312 -3.02 -6.68 -16.59
C ILE A 312 -1.96 -5.99 -15.74
N MET A 313 -1.85 -6.39 -14.47
CA MET A 313 -0.77 -5.95 -13.59
C MET A 313 0.56 -6.54 -14.09
N LYS A 314 1.48 -5.69 -14.51
CA LYS A 314 2.75 -6.12 -15.11
C LYS A 314 3.77 -6.57 -14.07
N ASP A 315 3.87 -5.83 -12.99
CA ASP A 315 4.83 -6.10 -11.92
C ASP A 315 4.09 -6.13 -10.56
N VAL A 316 3.66 -7.32 -10.18
CA VAL A 316 2.93 -7.55 -8.93
C VAL A 316 3.80 -7.24 -7.72
N THR A 317 5.07 -7.64 -7.75
CA THR A 317 6.01 -7.45 -6.63
C THR A 317 6.26 -5.97 -6.38
N GLN A 318 6.51 -5.19 -7.44
CA GLN A 318 6.73 -3.75 -7.32
C GLN A 318 5.48 -3.03 -6.83
N CYS A 319 4.30 -3.35 -7.38
CA CYS A 319 3.03 -2.80 -6.88
C CYS A 319 2.81 -3.13 -5.40
N TYR A 320 3.10 -4.35 -4.98
CA TYR A 320 2.97 -4.76 -3.59
C TYR A 320 3.89 -3.94 -2.67
N PHE A 321 5.18 -3.83 -3.00
CA PHE A 321 6.13 -3.02 -2.23
C PHE A 321 5.73 -1.56 -2.18
N ASN A 322 5.36 -0.97 -3.31
CA ASN A 322 4.88 0.40 -3.38
C ASN A 322 3.66 0.61 -2.47
N GLY A 323 2.71 -0.34 -2.45
CA GLY A 323 1.54 -0.27 -1.58
C GLY A 323 1.87 -0.29 -0.09
N LEU A 324 2.78 -1.19 0.34
CA LEU A 324 3.28 -1.24 1.71
C LEU A 324 3.90 0.09 2.13
N ILE A 325 4.79 0.65 1.30
CA ILE A 325 5.46 1.91 1.59
C ILE A 325 4.48 3.10 1.56
N HIS A 326 3.53 3.13 0.63
CA HIS A 326 2.52 4.21 0.57
C HIS A 326 1.63 4.29 1.81
N VAL A 327 1.19 3.16 2.36
CA VAL A 327 0.44 3.15 3.63
C VAL A 327 1.24 3.79 4.77
N LEU A 328 2.56 3.52 4.82
CA LEU A 328 3.45 4.11 5.84
C LEU A 328 3.68 5.61 5.61
N LEU A 329 3.75 6.06 4.36
CA LEU A 329 3.85 7.48 4.01
C LEU A 329 2.57 8.24 4.36
N ASP A 330 1.39 7.69 4.01
CA ASP A 330 0.08 8.28 4.30
C ASP A 330 -0.18 8.37 5.83
N ALA A 331 0.36 7.45 6.63
CA ALA A 331 0.28 7.48 8.08
C ALA A 331 1.14 8.60 8.73
N ASN A 332 1.96 9.29 7.96
CA ASN A 332 2.74 10.47 8.39
C ASN A 332 1.99 11.79 8.14
N ASP A 333 0.97 11.78 7.31
CA ASP A 333 0.15 12.92 6.93
C ASP A 333 -1.14 12.98 7.74
#